data_3b1e7157414df4614e817d4c964ab1d3
#
_entry.id   3b1e7157414df4614e817d4c964ab1d3
#
_cell.length_a   1.000
_cell.length_b   1.000
_cell.length_c   1.000
_cell.angle_alpha   90.00
_cell.angle_beta   90.00
_cell.angle_gamma   90.00
#
_symmetry.space_group_name_H-M   'P 1'
#
loop_
_entity.id
_entity.type
_entity.pdbx_description
1 polymer ?
#
loop_
_entity_poly.entity_id
_entity_poly.type
_entity_poly.pdbx_seq_one_letter_code
_entity_poly.pdbx_strand_id
1 'polypeptide(L)'
;ISIINPSYAINPNISDEKGITVDLGLRGEIKDLILLDFTLFNLIYNNRIGFRQKVFKDGSVKSERGNIGNASIYGLESNIDFDINNLLIKNDNMSLNYFINTAIIDSKYTSSYVSGVVGKKVEFVPNLNLKTGIKFGFSNFIFNIQYSFISKQFTDSSNASEGNISGIIGEIPQYQLLDASMSYLIRKFKFEAGINNVT
;
A
#
# COMPACT_ATOMS: atom_id res chain seq x y z
N ILE A 1 21.08 -16.69 15.18
CA ILE A 1 20.44 -17.95 14.72
C ILE A 1 19.74 -17.62 13.42
N SER A 2 20.32 -18.06 12.28
CA SER A 2 19.69 -17.93 10.97
C SER A 2 18.56 -18.96 10.89
N ILE A 3 17.31 -18.51 10.86
CA ILE A 3 16.19 -19.39 10.57
C ILE A 3 16.26 -19.69 9.06
N ILE A 4 16.75 -20.87 8.73
CA ILE A 4 16.76 -21.37 7.35
C ILE A 4 15.33 -21.79 7.01
N ASN A 5 14.60 -20.96 6.30
CA ASN A 5 13.32 -21.35 5.71
C ASN A 5 13.64 -22.23 4.48
N PRO A 6 13.29 -23.54 4.48
CA PRO A 6 13.64 -24.47 3.39
C PRO A 6 12.97 -24.09 2.05
N SER A 7 11.89 -23.29 2.08
CA SER A 7 11.17 -22.83 0.89
C SER A 7 11.72 -21.53 0.30
N TYR A 8 12.79 -20.98 0.87
CA TYR A 8 13.34 -19.69 0.50
C TYR A 8 14.84 -19.78 0.20
N ALA A 9 15.30 -19.05 -0.80
CA ALA A 9 16.71 -18.98 -1.17
C ALA A 9 17.10 -17.52 -1.53
N ILE A 10 18.37 -17.21 -1.39
CA ILE A 10 18.98 -15.96 -1.87
C ILE A 10 19.96 -16.31 -2.97
N ASN A 11 19.91 -15.58 -4.08
CA ASN A 11 20.89 -15.73 -5.15
C ASN A 11 22.27 -15.27 -4.63
N PRO A 12 23.30 -16.12 -4.63
CA PRO A 12 24.62 -15.73 -4.13
C PRO A 12 25.30 -14.64 -4.96
N ASN A 13 24.84 -14.42 -6.21
CA ASN A 13 25.36 -13.41 -7.13
C ASN A 13 24.46 -12.16 -7.19
N ILE A 14 23.69 -11.89 -6.12
CA ILE A 14 22.87 -10.70 -6.04
C ILE A 14 23.74 -9.44 -6.09
N SER A 15 23.35 -8.48 -6.90
CA SER A 15 24.03 -7.19 -7.02
C SER A 15 23.07 -6.03 -6.70
N ASP A 16 23.65 -4.85 -6.50
CA ASP A 16 22.88 -3.68 -6.09
C ASP A 16 21.80 -3.30 -7.12
N GLU A 17 20.63 -2.95 -6.65
CA GLU A 17 19.63 -2.25 -7.43
C GLU A 17 19.84 -0.73 -7.34
N LYS A 18 19.45 -0.01 -8.38
CA LYS A 18 19.49 1.45 -8.45
C LYS A 18 18.12 1.97 -8.85
N GLY A 19 17.67 3.04 -8.20
CA GLY A 19 16.39 3.65 -8.50
C GLY A 19 16.49 5.16 -8.62
N ILE A 20 15.59 5.73 -9.44
CA ILE A 20 15.35 7.16 -9.55
C ILE A 20 13.86 7.37 -9.40
N THR A 21 13.47 8.29 -8.52
CA THR A 21 12.09 8.75 -8.36
C THR A 21 11.97 10.16 -8.92
N VAL A 22 10.92 10.39 -9.70
CA VAL A 22 10.53 11.73 -10.16
C VAL A 22 9.09 11.95 -9.75
N ASP A 23 8.84 13.03 -9.01
CA ASP A 23 7.53 13.38 -8.48
C ASP A 23 7.13 14.78 -8.94
N LEU A 24 5.84 14.94 -9.24
CA LEU A 24 5.21 16.23 -9.49
C LEU A 24 3.99 16.35 -8.59
N GLY A 25 4.02 17.25 -7.63
CA GLY A 25 2.98 17.44 -6.64
C GLY A 25 2.27 18.78 -6.76
N LEU A 26 0.98 18.78 -6.43
CA LEU A 26 0.15 19.95 -6.21
C LEU A 26 -0.49 19.84 -4.83
N ARG A 27 -0.24 20.84 -3.98
CA ARG A 27 -0.86 20.94 -2.67
C ARG A 27 -1.54 22.27 -2.51
N GLY A 28 -2.72 22.28 -1.92
CA GLY A 28 -3.48 23.51 -1.71
C GLY A 28 -4.64 23.36 -0.75
N GLU A 29 -5.22 24.49 -0.44
CA GLU A 29 -6.38 24.60 0.41
C GLU A 29 -7.42 25.50 -0.27
N ILE A 30 -8.68 25.09 -0.22
CA ILE A 30 -9.80 25.83 -0.82
C ILE A 30 -10.70 26.36 0.30
N LYS A 31 -10.66 27.66 0.53
CA LYS A 31 -11.54 28.38 1.48
C LYS A 31 -11.56 27.81 2.90
N ASP A 32 -10.42 27.29 3.37
CA ASP A 32 -10.30 26.60 4.67
C ASP A 32 -11.29 25.40 4.85
N LEU A 33 -11.83 24.88 3.73
CA LEU A 33 -12.84 23.84 3.72
C LEU A 33 -12.33 22.51 3.14
N ILE A 34 -11.39 22.59 2.21
CA ILE A 34 -10.89 21.41 1.51
C ILE A 34 -9.37 21.49 1.42
N LEU A 35 -8.68 20.53 2.03
CA LEU A 35 -7.26 20.32 1.83
C LEU A 35 -7.06 19.32 0.69
N LEU A 36 -6.16 19.65 -0.24
CA LEU A 36 -5.84 18.84 -1.41
C LEU A 36 -4.34 18.59 -1.46
N ASP A 37 -3.97 17.35 -1.70
CA ASP A 37 -2.60 16.95 -2.02
C ASP A 37 -2.64 15.89 -3.11
N PHE A 38 -2.08 16.20 -4.27
CA PHE A 38 -1.99 15.28 -5.41
C PHE A 38 -0.53 15.15 -5.83
N THR A 39 -0.07 13.93 -6.03
CA THR A 39 1.28 13.66 -6.49
C THR A 39 1.27 12.64 -7.61
N LEU A 40 1.77 13.02 -8.78
CA LEU A 40 2.14 12.09 -9.84
C LEU A 40 3.58 11.63 -9.57
N PHE A 41 3.83 10.35 -9.62
CA PHE A 41 5.16 9.80 -9.40
C PHE A 41 5.55 8.79 -10.47
N ASN A 42 6.85 8.69 -10.71
CA ASN A 42 7.43 7.62 -11.52
C ASN A 42 8.74 7.16 -10.87
N LEU A 43 8.77 5.89 -10.47
CA LEU A 43 9.91 5.22 -9.86
C LEU A 43 10.48 4.24 -10.89
N ILE A 44 11.71 4.47 -11.30
CA ILE A 44 12.42 3.67 -12.29
C ILE A 44 13.53 2.88 -11.58
N TYR A 45 13.47 1.57 -11.66
CA TYR A 45 14.49 0.68 -11.13
C TYR A 45 15.35 0.08 -12.23
N ASN A 46 16.66 0.14 -12.02
CA ASN A 46 17.62 -0.66 -12.76
C ASN A 46 18.08 -1.82 -11.87
N ASN A 47 18.09 -3.03 -12.45
CA ASN A 47 18.56 -4.23 -11.78
C ASN A 47 17.78 -4.54 -10.48
N ARG A 48 16.46 -4.35 -10.50
CA ARG A 48 15.59 -4.52 -9.33
C ARG A 48 15.75 -5.91 -8.72
N ILE A 49 15.83 -5.92 -7.40
CA ILE A 49 15.83 -7.14 -6.58
C ILE A 49 14.38 -7.51 -6.28
N GLY A 50 14.00 -8.73 -6.61
CA GLY A 50 12.66 -9.26 -6.40
C GLY A 50 12.66 -10.74 -6.13
N PHE A 51 11.48 -11.37 -6.27
CA PHE A 51 11.27 -12.78 -6.03
C PHE A 51 10.91 -13.51 -7.31
N ARG A 52 11.51 -14.69 -7.50
CA ARG A 52 11.19 -15.59 -8.61
C ARG A 52 11.14 -17.04 -8.13
N GLN A 53 10.39 -17.86 -8.85
CA GLN A 53 10.47 -19.32 -8.67
C GLN A 53 11.75 -19.84 -9.32
N LYS A 54 12.44 -20.73 -8.62
CA LYS A 54 13.62 -21.40 -9.15
C LYS A 54 13.58 -22.88 -8.81
N VAL A 55 13.80 -23.69 -9.83
CA VAL A 55 14.03 -25.13 -9.67
C VAL A 55 15.49 -25.37 -9.34
N PHE A 56 15.75 -26.03 -8.24
CA PHE A 56 17.10 -26.39 -7.79
C PHE A 56 17.50 -27.77 -8.32
N LYS A 57 18.79 -28.10 -8.23
CA LYS A 57 19.35 -29.36 -8.73
C LYS A 57 18.75 -30.61 -8.08
N ASP A 58 18.24 -30.48 -6.88
CA ASP A 58 17.54 -31.54 -6.12
C ASP A 58 16.06 -31.70 -6.52
N GLY A 59 15.61 -30.95 -7.55
CA GLY A 59 14.21 -30.93 -8.01
C GLY A 59 13.28 -30.07 -7.16
N SER A 60 13.75 -29.47 -6.07
CA SER A 60 12.93 -28.58 -5.24
C SER A 60 12.66 -27.23 -5.94
N VAL A 61 11.43 -26.71 -5.80
CA VAL A 61 11.08 -25.37 -6.25
C VAL A 61 11.03 -24.45 -5.03
N LYS A 62 11.84 -23.38 -5.06
CA LYS A 62 11.91 -22.41 -3.97
C LYS A 62 11.72 -21.01 -4.50
N SER A 63 11.22 -20.10 -3.64
CA SER A 63 11.25 -18.66 -3.90
C SER A 63 12.68 -18.16 -3.73
N GLU A 64 13.30 -17.71 -4.81
CA GLU A 64 14.65 -17.13 -4.78
C GLU A 64 14.56 -15.60 -4.84
N ARG A 65 15.19 -14.92 -3.88
CA ARG A 65 15.43 -13.49 -3.94
C ARG A 65 16.68 -13.22 -4.78
N GLY A 66 16.56 -12.36 -5.78
CA GLY A 66 17.68 -12.01 -6.67
C GLY A 66 17.30 -10.88 -7.63
N ASN A 67 18.26 -10.49 -8.46
CA ASN A 67 17.98 -9.48 -9.48
C ASN A 67 17.05 -10.06 -10.55
N ILE A 68 15.98 -9.37 -10.85
CA ILE A 68 14.96 -9.78 -11.81
C ILE A 68 15.16 -9.04 -13.13
N GLY A 69 15.38 -7.72 -13.08
CA GLY A 69 15.51 -6.87 -14.26
C GLY A 69 15.23 -5.41 -13.96
N ASN A 70 14.90 -4.64 -14.98
CA ASN A 70 14.50 -3.25 -14.82
C ASN A 70 12.99 -3.16 -14.68
N ALA A 71 12.52 -2.22 -13.87
CA ALA A 71 11.10 -2.03 -13.60
C ALA A 71 10.73 -0.55 -13.55
N SER A 72 9.48 -0.26 -13.88
CA SER A 72 8.87 1.06 -13.71
C SER A 72 7.61 0.90 -12.88
N ILE A 73 7.46 1.78 -11.88
CA ILE A 73 6.28 1.90 -11.02
C ILE A 73 5.86 3.35 -11.08
N TYR A 74 4.65 3.62 -11.53
CA TYR A 74 4.16 4.98 -11.67
C TYR A 74 2.70 5.07 -11.23
N GLY A 75 2.29 6.24 -10.83
CA GLY A 75 0.94 6.40 -10.33
C GLY A 75 0.58 7.81 -9.93
N LEU A 76 -0.62 7.90 -9.39
CA LEU A 76 -1.19 9.08 -8.75
C LEU A 76 -1.47 8.76 -7.30
N GLU A 77 -0.96 9.58 -6.41
CA GLU A 77 -1.37 9.63 -5.01
C GLU A 77 -2.23 10.86 -4.76
N SER A 78 -3.26 10.72 -3.97
CA SER A 78 -4.11 11.84 -3.57
C SER A 78 -4.47 11.74 -2.10
N ASN A 79 -4.49 12.90 -1.44
CA ASN A 79 -5.08 13.09 -0.11
C ASN A 79 -6.04 14.26 -0.18
N ILE A 80 -7.30 14.03 0.15
CA ILE A 80 -8.33 15.05 0.19
C ILE A 80 -9.00 14.99 1.56
N ASP A 81 -9.08 16.12 2.23
CA ASP A 81 -9.79 16.27 3.52
C ASP A 81 -10.84 17.36 3.37
N PHE A 82 -12.08 17.04 3.72
CA PHE A 82 -13.23 17.94 3.66
C PHE A 82 -13.68 18.30 5.06
N ASP A 83 -13.71 19.58 5.40
CA ASP A 83 -14.37 20.09 6.59
C ASP A 83 -15.87 20.21 6.36
N ILE A 84 -16.60 19.13 6.59
CA ILE A 84 -18.05 19.05 6.41
C ILE A 84 -18.79 19.95 7.39
N ASN A 85 -18.25 20.11 8.60
CA ASN A 85 -18.86 20.97 9.59
C ASN A 85 -18.92 22.43 9.11
N ASN A 86 -17.80 22.98 8.67
CA ASN A 86 -17.74 24.36 8.20
C ASN A 86 -18.43 24.55 6.83
N LEU A 87 -18.48 23.51 6.02
CA LEU A 87 -19.14 23.54 4.71
C LEU A 87 -20.68 23.56 4.82
N LEU A 88 -21.27 22.75 5.69
CA LEU A 88 -22.72 22.47 5.71
C LEU A 88 -23.40 22.77 7.03
N ILE A 89 -22.77 22.50 8.18
CA ILE A 89 -23.43 22.48 9.49
C ILE A 89 -23.21 23.77 10.28
N LYS A 90 -21.95 24.27 10.29
CA LYS A 90 -21.54 25.52 10.95
C LYS A 90 -21.83 25.54 12.45
N ASN A 91 -21.44 24.48 13.16
CA ASN A 91 -21.58 24.36 14.60
C ASN A 91 -20.20 24.43 15.28
N ASP A 92 -19.96 25.46 16.08
CA ASP A 92 -18.65 25.71 16.71
C ASP A 92 -18.23 24.66 17.75
N ASN A 93 -19.19 23.91 18.30
CA ASN A 93 -18.91 22.84 19.26
C ASN A 93 -18.65 21.47 18.62
N MET A 94 -18.67 21.40 17.29
CA MET A 94 -18.58 20.17 16.53
C MET A 94 -17.47 20.26 15.49
N SER A 95 -16.80 19.16 15.21
CA SER A 95 -16.00 18.97 14.02
C SER A 95 -16.49 17.75 13.26
N LEU A 96 -16.60 17.84 11.96
CA LEU A 96 -16.95 16.72 11.09
C LEU A 96 -16.12 16.81 9.82
N ASN A 97 -15.15 15.90 9.71
CA ASN A 97 -14.27 15.82 8.56
C ASN A 97 -14.47 14.49 7.84
N TYR A 98 -14.45 14.53 6.53
CA TYR A 98 -14.40 13.36 5.66
C TYR A 98 -13.11 13.38 4.88
N PHE A 99 -12.38 12.28 4.87
CA PHE A 99 -11.11 12.18 4.15
C PHE A 99 -11.10 11.03 3.15
N ILE A 100 -10.33 11.22 2.09
CA ILE A 100 -10.03 10.21 1.08
C ILE A 100 -8.54 10.26 0.78
N ASN A 101 -7.86 9.12 1.02
CA ASN A 101 -6.48 8.89 0.58
C ASN A 101 -6.50 7.78 -0.46
N THR A 102 -5.95 8.06 -1.63
CA THR A 102 -5.97 7.12 -2.75
C THR A 102 -4.59 7.05 -3.38
N ALA A 103 -4.12 5.83 -3.66
CA ALA A 103 -2.98 5.59 -4.54
C ALA A 103 -3.44 4.67 -5.68
N ILE A 104 -3.37 5.19 -6.91
CA ILE A 104 -3.60 4.41 -8.15
C ILE A 104 -2.24 4.18 -8.78
N ILE A 105 -1.82 2.92 -8.86
CA ILE A 105 -0.45 2.55 -9.19
C ILE A 105 -0.48 1.57 -10.35
N ASP A 106 0.37 1.78 -11.34
CA ASP A 106 0.71 0.77 -12.32
C ASP A 106 2.20 0.44 -12.22
N SER A 107 2.53 -0.83 -12.46
CA SER A 107 3.90 -1.31 -12.36
C SER A 107 4.17 -2.38 -13.39
N LYS A 108 5.39 -2.40 -13.93
CA LYS A 108 5.80 -3.45 -14.87
C LYS A 108 7.31 -3.62 -14.92
N TYR A 109 7.74 -4.83 -15.18
CA TYR A 109 9.10 -5.10 -15.59
C TYR A 109 9.30 -4.68 -17.05
N THR A 110 10.24 -3.78 -17.31
CA THR A 110 10.55 -3.25 -18.64
C THR A 110 11.62 -4.08 -19.35
N SER A 111 12.49 -4.73 -18.59
CA SER A 111 13.43 -5.77 -19.06
C SER A 111 13.66 -6.80 -17.96
N SER A 112 14.08 -8.00 -18.32
CA SER A 112 14.32 -9.04 -17.31
C SER A 112 15.37 -10.04 -17.77
N TYR A 113 16.13 -10.55 -16.77
CA TYR A 113 17.03 -11.70 -16.92
C TYR A 113 16.26 -13.02 -16.77
N VAL A 114 15.00 -12.96 -16.35
CA VAL A 114 14.12 -14.11 -16.15
C VAL A 114 13.13 -14.18 -17.28
N SER A 115 13.07 -15.33 -17.95
CA SER A 115 12.16 -15.53 -19.08
C SER A 115 10.69 -15.37 -18.65
N GLY A 116 9.87 -14.72 -19.50
CA GLY A 116 8.42 -14.54 -19.28
C GLY A 116 8.04 -13.47 -18.25
N VAL A 117 9.00 -12.66 -17.75
CA VAL A 117 8.74 -11.63 -16.74
C VAL A 117 8.52 -10.25 -17.35
N VAL A 118 9.07 -9.96 -18.54
CA VAL A 118 8.87 -8.66 -19.19
C VAL A 118 7.37 -8.40 -19.38
N GLY A 119 6.92 -7.21 -18.96
CA GLY A 119 5.51 -6.80 -18.98
C GLY A 119 4.68 -7.26 -17.78
N LYS A 120 5.21 -8.14 -16.93
CA LYS A 120 4.55 -8.55 -15.69
C LYS A 120 4.56 -7.43 -14.65
N LYS A 121 3.58 -7.45 -13.74
CA LYS A 121 3.50 -6.53 -12.60
C LYS A 121 4.67 -6.75 -11.65
N VAL A 122 5.13 -5.68 -11.03
CA VAL A 122 6.08 -5.76 -9.94
C VAL A 122 5.37 -6.34 -8.71
N GLU A 123 6.01 -7.27 -8.04
CA GLU A 123 5.45 -7.93 -6.86
C GLU A 123 5.23 -6.96 -5.71
N PHE A 124 4.20 -7.23 -4.90
CA PHE A 124 3.76 -6.45 -3.74
C PHE A 124 3.36 -5.00 -4.07
N VAL A 125 2.97 -4.73 -5.32
CA VAL A 125 2.46 -3.43 -5.76
C VAL A 125 0.99 -3.58 -6.14
N PRO A 126 0.04 -3.19 -5.26
CA PRO A 126 -1.37 -3.17 -5.58
C PRO A 126 -1.69 -2.05 -6.57
N ASN A 127 -2.64 -2.25 -7.48
CA ASN A 127 -3.06 -1.22 -8.41
C ASN A 127 -3.88 -0.10 -7.76
N LEU A 128 -4.57 -0.41 -6.65
CA LEU A 128 -5.37 0.54 -5.90
C LEU A 128 -5.16 0.32 -4.40
N ASN A 129 -4.82 1.39 -3.71
CA ASN A 129 -4.87 1.48 -2.26
C ASN A 129 -5.77 2.68 -1.92
N LEU A 130 -6.89 2.42 -1.25
CA LEU A 130 -7.87 3.43 -0.85
C LEU A 130 -8.03 3.39 0.66
N LYS A 131 -7.95 4.56 1.29
CA LYS A 131 -8.37 4.77 2.68
C LYS A 131 -9.34 5.93 2.71
N THR A 132 -10.49 5.74 3.33
CA THR A 132 -11.49 6.79 3.48
C THR A 132 -12.14 6.68 4.85
N GLY A 133 -12.62 7.79 5.38
CA GLY A 133 -13.22 7.75 6.70
C GLY A 133 -13.79 9.09 7.14
N ILE A 134 -14.41 9.04 8.30
CA ILE A 134 -15.02 10.17 8.97
C ILE A 134 -14.34 10.38 10.32
N LYS A 135 -14.01 11.63 10.62
CA LYS A 135 -13.59 12.08 11.94
C LYS A 135 -14.68 13.02 12.47
N PHE A 136 -15.30 12.61 13.55
CA PHE A 136 -16.33 13.36 14.25
C PHE A 136 -15.87 13.78 15.62
N GLY A 137 -16.00 15.04 15.95
CA GLY A 137 -15.74 15.58 17.28
C GLY A 137 -16.94 16.38 17.78
N PHE A 138 -17.29 16.22 19.04
CA PHE A 138 -18.31 17.00 19.73
C PHE A 138 -17.90 17.24 21.15
N SER A 139 -17.65 18.50 21.52
CA SER A 139 -17.14 18.88 22.85
C SER A 139 -15.87 18.07 23.20
N ASN A 140 -15.93 17.18 24.17
CA ASN A 140 -14.82 16.36 24.63
C ASN A 140 -14.78 14.95 24.01
N PHE A 141 -15.70 14.64 23.11
CA PHE A 141 -15.82 13.34 22.46
C PHE A 141 -15.24 13.40 21.06
N ILE A 142 -14.44 12.41 20.67
CA ILE A 142 -13.95 12.22 19.31
C ILE A 142 -14.26 10.78 18.88
N PHE A 143 -14.78 10.63 17.67
CA PHE A 143 -15.03 9.35 17.03
C PHE A 143 -14.41 9.34 15.65
N ASN A 144 -13.76 8.23 15.28
CA ASN A 144 -13.21 8.02 13.96
C ASN A 144 -13.68 6.66 13.45
N ILE A 145 -14.02 6.62 12.17
CA ILE A 145 -14.24 5.39 11.43
C ILE A 145 -13.44 5.46 10.13
N GLN A 146 -12.73 4.38 9.79
CA GLN A 146 -11.90 4.29 8.59
C GLN A 146 -12.18 2.98 7.86
N TYR A 147 -12.41 3.09 6.57
CA TYR A 147 -12.44 1.97 5.64
C TYR A 147 -11.17 1.98 4.81
N SER A 148 -10.53 0.82 4.66
CA SER A 148 -9.35 0.60 3.85
C SER A 148 -9.62 -0.49 2.83
N PHE A 149 -9.24 -0.27 1.57
CA PHE A 149 -9.31 -1.24 0.50
C PHE A 149 -7.95 -1.35 -0.19
N ILE A 150 -7.45 -2.56 -0.36
CA ILE A 150 -6.23 -2.84 -1.10
C ILE A 150 -6.56 -3.86 -2.19
N SER A 151 -6.26 -3.50 -3.44
CA SER A 151 -6.47 -4.41 -4.57
C SER A 151 -5.49 -5.57 -4.53
N LYS A 152 -5.79 -6.61 -5.28
CA LYS A 152 -4.93 -7.78 -5.41
C LYS A 152 -3.51 -7.42 -5.86
N GLN A 153 -2.54 -8.23 -5.45
CA GLN A 153 -1.13 -8.09 -5.77
C GLN A 153 -0.47 -9.46 -5.89
N PHE A 154 0.67 -9.52 -6.55
CA PHE A 154 1.40 -10.76 -6.73
C PHE A 154 2.59 -10.85 -5.77
N THR A 155 2.96 -12.06 -5.38
CA THR A 155 4.07 -12.30 -4.46
C THR A 155 5.41 -12.51 -5.19
N ASP A 156 5.38 -12.74 -6.49
CA ASP A 156 6.55 -13.00 -7.31
C ASP A 156 6.46 -12.40 -8.71
N SER A 157 7.60 -12.27 -9.39
CA SER A 157 7.73 -11.65 -10.70
C SER A 157 7.06 -12.43 -11.85
N SER A 158 6.67 -13.68 -11.65
CA SER A 158 5.94 -14.45 -12.68
C SER A 158 4.45 -14.09 -12.72
N ASN A 159 3.95 -13.39 -11.69
CA ASN A 159 2.54 -13.09 -11.46
C ASN A 159 1.67 -14.36 -11.48
N ALA A 160 2.14 -15.41 -10.79
CA ALA A 160 1.35 -16.61 -10.62
C ALA A 160 0.04 -16.29 -9.90
N SER A 161 -1.10 -16.74 -10.44
CA SER A 161 -2.42 -16.58 -9.83
C SER A 161 -2.69 -17.65 -8.78
N GLU A 162 -2.12 -18.84 -8.96
CA GLU A 162 -2.30 -19.94 -8.02
C GLU A 162 -1.15 -19.99 -7.02
N GLY A 163 -1.49 -20.16 -5.75
CA GLY A 163 -0.52 -20.32 -4.68
C GLY A 163 0.14 -21.69 -4.72
N ASN A 164 1.39 -21.75 -4.28
CA ASN A 164 2.05 -23.03 -4.02
C ASN A 164 1.71 -23.50 -2.59
N ILE A 165 2.02 -24.78 -2.30
CA ILE A 165 1.75 -25.42 -1.00
C ILE A 165 2.40 -24.64 0.17
N SER A 166 3.52 -23.97 -0.06
CA SER A 166 4.21 -23.16 0.95
C SER A 166 3.62 -21.77 1.17
N GLY A 167 2.63 -21.33 0.35
CA GLY A 167 1.99 -20.00 0.44
C GLY A 167 2.90 -18.83 0.10
N ILE A 168 4.09 -19.06 -0.47
CA ILE A 168 5.08 -18.01 -0.76
C ILE A 168 4.87 -17.42 -2.16
N ILE A 169 4.21 -18.18 -3.05
CA ILE A 169 3.99 -17.82 -4.45
C ILE A 169 2.49 -17.81 -4.71
N GLY A 170 2.03 -16.84 -5.46
CA GLY A 170 0.65 -16.71 -5.84
C GLY A 170 0.15 -15.28 -5.77
N GLU A 171 -1.14 -15.11 -5.96
CA GLU A 171 -1.83 -13.84 -5.83
C GLU A 171 -2.25 -13.64 -4.36
N ILE A 172 -1.95 -12.48 -3.79
CA ILE A 172 -2.61 -12.00 -2.58
C ILE A 172 -3.94 -11.40 -3.03
N PRO A 173 -5.09 -11.96 -2.62
CA PRO A 173 -6.38 -11.43 -3.04
C PRO A 173 -6.59 -10.01 -2.49
N GLN A 174 -7.49 -9.27 -3.12
CA GLN A 174 -7.94 -8.00 -2.58
C GLN A 174 -8.57 -8.19 -1.20
N TYR A 175 -8.38 -7.20 -0.34
CA TYR A 175 -8.98 -7.21 0.99
C TYR A 175 -9.42 -5.82 1.41
N GLN A 176 -10.29 -5.79 2.40
CA GLN A 176 -10.84 -4.58 2.98
C GLN A 176 -10.83 -4.68 4.50
N LEU A 177 -10.68 -3.55 5.15
CA LEU A 177 -10.65 -3.43 6.60
C LEU A 177 -11.53 -2.26 7.02
N LEU A 178 -12.27 -2.44 8.10
CA LEU A 178 -13.02 -1.37 8.76
C LEU A 178 -12.51 -1.23 10.18
N ASP A 179 -12.02 -0.05 10.51
CA ASP A 179 -11.50 0.30 11.83
C ASP A 179 -12.36 1.41 12.44
N ALA A 180 -12.59 1.34 13.74
CA ALA A 180 -13.28 2.38 14.48
C ALA A 180 -12.56 2.69 15.79
N SER A 181 -12.54 3.96 16.16
CA SER A 181 -11.98 4.39 17.44
C SER A 181 -12.76 5.55 18.02
N MET A 182 -12.74 5.65 19.35
CA MET A 182 -13.33 6.78 20.07
C MET A 182 -12.43 7.22 21.21
N SER A 183 -12.50 8.50 21.54
CA SER A 183 -11.87 9.04 22.74
C SER A 183 -12.80 10.01 23.45
N TYR A 184 -12.69 10.08 24.76
CA TYR A 184 -13.43 11.00 25.61
C TYR A 184 -12.53 11.61 26.67
N LEU A 185 -12.51 12.93 26.76
CA LEU A 185 -11.71 13.69 27.72
C LEU A 185 -12.58 14.14 28.89
N ILE A 186 -12.27 13.67 30.10
CA ILE A 186 -12.91 14.11 31.35
C ILE A 186 -11.84 14.77 32.23
N ARG A 187 -11.91 16.08 32.36
CA ARG A 187 -10.92 16.86 33.12
C ARG A 187 -9.50 16.59 32.63
N LYS A 188 -8.69 15.83 33.41
CA LYS A 188 -7.30 15.47 33.12
C LYS A 188 -7.13 14.04 32.56
N PHE A 189 -8.23 13.28 32.49
CA PHE A 189 -8.20 11.88 32.06
C PHE A 189 -8.74 11.76 30.63
N LYS A 190 -7.99 11.09 29.77
CA LYS A 190 -8.40 10.69 28.41
C LYS A 190 -8.67 9.20 28.40
N PHE A 191 -9.88 8.83 28.00
CA PHE A 191 -10.27 7.44 27.78
C PHE A 191 -10.28 7.19 26.26
N GLU A 192 -9.67 6.09 25.84
CA GLU A 192 -9.60 5.71 24.44
C GLU A 192 -10.00 4.25 24.29
N ALA A 193 -10.79 3.95 23.28
CA ALA A 193 -11.15 2.61 22.86
C ALA A 193 -11.14 2.52 21.35
N GLY A 194 -10.77 1.37 20.81
CA GLY A 194 -10.76 1.12 19.38
C GLY A 194 -10.94 -0.34 19.07
N ILE A 195 -11.43 -0.61 17.88
CA ILE A 195 -11.58 -1.93 17.30
C ILE A 195 -11.04 -1.87 15.86
N ASN A 196 -10.19 -2.81 15.53
CA ASN A 196 -9.62 -2.93 14.20
C ASN A 196 -10.17 -4.18 13.50
N ASN A 197 -10.31 -4.08 12.18
CA ASN A 197 -10.77 -5.18 11.35
C ASN A 197 -12.13 -5.74 11.82
N VAL A 198 -13.16 -4.89 11.74
CA VAL A 198 -14.55 -5.24 12.14
C VAL A 198 -15.23 -6.12 11.09
N THR A 199 -14.65 -6.25 9.89
CA THR A 199 -15.18 -7.00 8.71
C THR A 199 -14.65 -8.40 8.62
#